data_6be37ae14c2f4da248db69faafa26fb7
#
_entry.id   6be37ae14c2f4da248db69faafa26fb7
#
_cell.length_a   1.000
_cell.length_b   1.000
_cell.length_c   1.000
_cell.angle_alpha   90.00
_cell.angle_beta   90.00
_cell.angle_gamma   90.00
#
_symmetry.space_group_name_H-M   'P 1'
#
loop_
_entity.id
_entity.type
_entity.pdbx_description
1 polymer ?
#
loop_
_entity_poly.entity_id
_entity_poly.type
_entity_poly.pdbx_seq_one_letter_code
_entity_poly.pdbx_strand_id
1 'polypeptide(L)' 'MKKSELRKLIAEYKKIELKSKKLKNKKLKERLSQIEHRYYHETGRMLKSDLEEIT' A
#
# COMPACT_ATOMS: atom_id res chain seq x y z
N MET A 1 -2.13 12.47 -9.64
CA MET A 1 -1.59 11.14 -10.02
C MET A 1 -2.59 10.38 -10.89
N LYS A 2 -2.11 9.67 -11.89
CA LYS A 2 -2.98 8.90 -12.78
C LYS A 2 -3.52 7.66 -12.11
N LYS A 3 -4.71 7.23 -12.52
CA LYS A 3 -5.34 6.02 -11.95
C LYS A 3 -4.46 4.78 -12.05
N SER A 4 -3.70 4.66 -13.13
CA SER A 4 -2.79 3.54 -13.32
C SER A 4 -1.68 3.49 -12.27
N GLU A 5 -1.17 4.64 -11.85
CA GLU A 5 -0.15 4.72 -10.82
C GLU A 5 -0.71 4.37 -9.44
N LEU A 6 -1.95 4.79 -9.17
CA LEU A 6 -2.61 4.43 -7.92
C LEU A 6 -2.83 2.92 -7.82
N ARG A 7 -3.22 2.30 -8.93
CA ARG A 7 -3.39 0.85 -8.98
C ARG A 7 -2.07 0.12 -8.74
N LYS A 8 -0.97 0.65 -9.26
CA LYS A 8 0.36 0.09 -9.02
C LYS A 8 0.74 0.15 -7.55
N LEU A 9 0.45 1.28 -6.91
CA LEU A 9 0.73 1.41 -5.48
C LEU A 9 -0.07 0.40 -4.64
N ILE A 10 -1.33 0.24 -4.97
CA ILE A 10 -2.19 -0.73 -4.29
C ILE A 10 -1.69 -2.15 -4.50
N ALA A 11 -1.31 -2.48 -5.72
CA ALA A 11 -0.77 -3.80 -6.05
C ALA A 11 0.52 -4.10 -5.30
N GLU A 12 1.43 -3.14 -5.25
CA GLU A 12 2.67 -3.27 -4.50
C GLU A 12 2.40 -3.46 -3.01
N TYR A 13 1.48 -2.68 -2.47
CA TYR A 13 1.12 -2.78 -1.06
C TYR A 13 0.62 -4.18 -0.71
N LYS A 14 -0.32 -4.69 -1.49
CA LYS A 14 -0.84 -6.04 -1.27
C LYS A 14 0.24 -7.10 -1.33
N LYS A 15 1.12 -6.99 -2.32
CA LYS A 15 2.21 -7.94 -2.53
C LYS A 15 3.17 -7.95 -1.34
N ILE A 16 3.58 -6.77 -0.89
CA ILE A 16 4.50 -6.64 0.22
C ILE A 16 3.83 -7.06 1.54
N GLU A 17 2.55 -6.74 1.69
CA GLU A 17 1.80 -7.14 2.87
C GLU A 17 1.77 -8.66 3.03
N LEU A 18 1.53 -9.39 1.94
CA LEU A 18 1.55 -10.84 1.96
C LEU A 18 2.92 -11.38 2.36
N LYS A 19 3.98 -10.80 1.81
CA LYS A 19 5.34 -11.19 2.16
C LYS A 19 5.64 -10.88 3.63
N SER A 20 5.19 -9.74 4.11
CA SER A 20 5.39 -9.33 5.49
C SER A 20 4.75 -10.30 6.48
N LYS A 21 3.59 -10.84 6.14
CA LYS A 21 2.92 -11.82 6.98
C LYS A 21 3.72 -13.11 7.12
N LYS A 22 4.41 -13.51 6.06
CA LYS A 22 5.21 -14.74 6.06
C LYS A 22 6.58 -14.55 6.66
N LEU A 23 7.25 -13.44 6.34
CA LEU A 23 8.66 -13.24 6.66
C LEU A 23 8.92 -12.34 7.87
N LYS A 24 7.93 -11.61 8.36
CA LYS A 24 8.06 -10.68 9.48
C LYS A 24 9.31 -9.80 9.37
N ASN A 25 9.60 -9.29 8.20
CA ASN A 25 10.77 -8.48 7.94
C ASN A 25 10.47 -7.00 8.23
N LYS A 26 11.35 -6.37 9.01
CA LYS A 26 11.22 -4.96 9.36
C LYS A 26 11.25 -4.07 8.12
N LYS A 27 12.09 -4.40 7.15
CA LYS A 27 12.19 -3.63 5.89
C LYS A 27 10.88 -3.65 5.12
N LEU A 28 10.16 -4.75 5.14
CA LEU A 28 8.88 -4.86 4.47
C LEU A 28 7.84 -3.95 5.12
N LYS A 29 7.85 -3.88 6.44
CA LYS A 29 6.95 -2.98 7.17
C LYS A 29 7.23 -1.52 6.84
N GLU A 30 8.50 -1.15 6.75
CA GLU A 30 8.89 0.19 6.37
C GLU A 30 8.41 0.53 4.97
N ARG A 31 8.52 -0.42 4.06
CA ARG A 31 8.04 -0.24 2.69
C ARG A 31 6.53 -0.02 2.65
N LEU A 32 5.79 -0.80 3.41
CA LEU A 32 4.34 -0.63 3.52
C LEU A 32 3.97 0.77 4.00
N SER A 33 4.67 1.25 5.03
CA SER A 33 4.44 2.59 5.54
C SER A 33 4.70 3.66 4.49
N GLN A 34 5.79 3.52 3.73
CA GLN A 34 6.12 4.45 2.65
C GLN A 34 5.03 4.50 1.58
N ILE A 35 4.52 3.34 1.19
CA ILE A 35 3.45 3.26 0.19
C ILE A 35 2.19 3.92 0.71
N GLU A 36 1.83 3.68 1.97
CA GLU A 36 0.67 4.31 2.58
C GLU A 36 0.79 5.84 2.61
N HIS A 37 1.95 6.33 3.00
CA HIS A 37 2.21 7.77 3.02
C HIS A 37 2.09 8.39 1.63
N ARG A 38 2.67 7.75 0.65
CA ARG A 38 2.62 8.24 -0.71
C ARG A 38 1.19 8.28 -1.24
N TYR A 39 0.44 7.22 -0.98
CA TYR A 39 -0.96 7.14 -1.38
C TYR A 39 -1.77 8.27 -0.75
N TYR A 40 -1.58 8.49 0.54
CA TYR A 40 -2.26 9.57 1.25
C TYR A 40 -1.93 10.93 0.65
N HIS A 41 -0.66 11.20 0.36
CA HIS A 41 -0.25 12.45 -0.25
C HIS A 41 -0.89 12.70 -1.61
N GLU A 42 -1.04 11.64 -2.39
CA GLU A 42 -1.56 11.77 -3.75
C GLU A 42 -3.09 11.84 -3.81
N THR A 43 -3.78 11.14 -2.94
CA THR A 43 -5.23 11.03 -2.97
C THR A 43 -5.93 11.73 -1.82
N GLY A 44 -5.24 11.97 -0.73
CA GLY A 44 -5.84 12.46 0.50
C GLY A 44 -6.64 11.41 1.24
N ARG A 45 -6.51 10.14 0.83
CA ARG A 45 -7.21 9.01 1.45
C ARG A 45 -6.24 8.00 2.01
N MET A 46 -6.67 7.27 3.02
CA MET A 46 -5.88 6.20 3.58
C MET A 46 -5.98 4.95 2.71
N LEU A 47 -4.84 4.37 2.38
CA LEU A 47 -4.78 3.16 1.55
C LEU A 47 -5.59 2.01 2.15
N LYS A 48 -5.50 1.82 3.46
CA LYS A 48 -6.24 0.77 4.15
C LYS A 48 -7.74 0.90 3.98
N SER A 49 -8.24 2.12 4.03
CA SER A 49 -9.65 2.40 3.86
C SER A 49 -10.13 2.02 2.46
N ASP A 50 -9.34 2.38 1.46
CA ASP A 50 -9.67 2.05 0.08
C ASP A 50 -9.59 0.54 -0.18
N LEU A 51 -8.65 -0.14 0.47
CA LEU A 51 -8.54 -1.60 0.36
C LEU A 51 -9.76 -2.31 0.94
N GLU A 52 -10.31 -1.82 2.03
CA GLU A 52 -11.51 -2.39 2.62
C GLU A 52 -12.71 -2.24 1.71
N GLU A 53 -12.83 -1.12 1.01
CA GLU A 53 -13.92 -0.89 0.08
C GLU A 53 -13.83 -1.78 -1.15
N ILE A 54 -12.61 -2.09 -1.60
CA ILE A 54 -12.40 -2.91 -2.79
C ILE A 54 -12.66 -4.39 -2.52
N THR A 55 -12.44 -4.83 -1.32
CA THR A 55 -12.75 -6.20 -0.92
C THR A 55 -14.15 -6.29 -0.35
#